data_14b9a412b623e269e4544c5a382598db
#
_entry.id   14b9a412b623e269e4544c5a382598db
#
_cell.length_a   1.000
_cell.length_b   1.000
_cell.length_c   1.000
_cell.angle_alpha   90.00
_cell.angle_beta   90.00
_cell.angle_gamma   90.00
#
_symmetry.space_group_name_H-M   'P 1'
#
loop_
_entity.id
_entity.type
_entity.pdbx_description
1 polymer ?
#
loop_
_entity_poly.entity_id
_entity_poly.type
_entity_poly.pdbx_seq_one_letter_code
_entity_poly.pdbx_strand_id
1 'polypeptide(L)' 'MKLGIYKHSKKGTEYKVHFVAKHSETLEDMVVYEALYANDMSKFWVRPASMFEDTIELNGEKVPRFVFVREV' A
#
# COMPACT_ATOMS: atom_id res chain seq x y z
N MET A 1 -1.65 6.09 9.46
CA MET A 1 -1.64 4.65 9.22
C MET A 1 -0.42 4.01 9.87
N LYS A 2 -0.49 2.72 10.17
CA LYS A 2 0.65 2.00 10.74
C LYS A 2 1.71 1.73 9.69
N LEU A 3 2.97 1.88 10.07
CA LEU A 3 4.09 1.44 9.24
C LEU A 3 4.30 -0.06 9.45
N GLY A 4 4.70 -0.77 8.42
CA GLY A 4 4.95 -2.20 8.52
C GLY A 4 4.58 -2.92 7.25
N ILE A 5 4.28 -4.21 7.39
CA ILE A 5 3.99 -5.10 6.26
C ILE A 5 2.49 -5.11 6.00
N TYR A 6 2.13 -4.92 4.75
CA TYR A 6 0.76 -5.00 4.25
C TYR A 6 0.67 -6.04 3.14
N LYS A 7 -0.50 -6.63 3.00
CA LYS A 7 -0.78 -7.62 1.97
C LYS A 7 -1.92 -7.13 1.09
N HIS A 8 -1.73 -7.20 -0.23
CA HIS A 8 -2.79 -6.84 -1.17
C HIS A 8 -3.87 -7.93 -1.14
N SER A 9 -5.12 -7.53 -0.89
CA SER A 9 -6.21 -8.48 -0.69
C SER A 9 -6.47 -9.38 -1.90
N LYS A 10 -6.35 -8.84 -3.11
CA LYS A 10 -6.60 -9.60 -4.34
C LYS A 10 -5.38 -10.37 -4.82
N LYS A 11 -4.22 -9.71 -4.84
CA LYS A 11 -3.00 -10.30 -5.41
C LYS A 11 -2.27 -11.21 -4.43
N GLY A 12 -2.46 -11.01 -3.13
CA GLY A 12 -1.75 -11.77 -2.11
C GLY A 12 -0.28 -11.39 -1.94
N THR A 13 0.19 -10.39 -2.68
CA THR A 13 1.56 -9.91 -2.59
C THR A 13 1.76 -9.02 -1.37
N GLU A 14 2.97 -9.04 -0.81
CA GLU A 14 3.28 -8.26 0.38
C GLU A 14 4.13 -7.04 0.05
N TYR A 15 3.97 -6.00 0.86
CA TYR A 15 4.64 -4.72 0.70
C TYR A 15 5.02 -4.18 2.08
N LYS A 16 6.15 -3.49 2.13
CA LYS A 16 6.57 -2.80 3.35
C LYS A 16 6.30 -1.31 3.19
N VAL A 17 5.45 -0.75 4.05
CA VAL A 17 5.23 0.69 4.10
C VAL A 17 6.34 1.31 4.92
N HIS A 18 7.16 2.14 4.27
CA HIS A 18 8.31 2.76 4.90
C HIS A 18 7.95 4.04 5.63
N PHE A 19 7.19 4.90 4.98
CA PHE A 19 6.75 6.16 5.59
C PHE A 19 5.67 6.80 4.74
N VAL A 20 5.06 7.86 5.28
CA VAL A 20 4.09 8.70 4.58
C VAL A 20 4.73 10.06 4.39
N ALA A 21 4.72 10.56 3.15
CA ALA A 21 5.30 11.85 2.79
C ALA A 21 4.24 12.75 2.17
N LYS A 22 4.53 14.03 2.02
CA LYS A 22 3.64 14.97 1.34
C LYS A 22 3.99 15.05 -0.14
N HIS A 23 2.97 15.12 -0.99
CA HIS A 23 3.15 15.49 -2.38
C HIS A 23 3.53 16.97 -2.41
N SER A 24 4.63 17.31 -3.08
CA SER A 24 5.16 18.67 -3.02
C SER A 24 4.24 19.72 -3.62
N GLU A 25 3.36 19.34 -4.54
CA GLU A 25 2.44 20.27 -5.21
C GLU A 25 1.05 20.27 -4.57
N THR A 26 0.47 19.09 -4.35
CA THR A 26 -0.91 18.97 -3.87
C THR A 26 -1.00 18.95 -2.36
N LEU A 27 0.10 18.64 -1.67
CA LEU A 27 0.18 18.48 -0.21
C LEU A 27 -0.66 17.30 0.31
N GLU A 28 -1.08 16.40 -0.56
CA GLU A 28 -1.75 15.18 -0.11
C GLU A 28 -0.74 14.20 0.46
N ASP A 29 -1.21 13.34 1.36
CA ASP A 29 -0.37 12.31 1.95
C ASP A 29 -0.12 11.20 0.94
N MET A 30 1.17 10.84 0.77
CA MET A 30 1.62 9.82 -0.15
C MET A 30 2.27 8.69 0.64
N VAL A 31 1.81 7.47 0.43
CA VAL A 31 2.41 6.29 1.04
C VAL A 31 3.60 5.84 0.20
N VAL A 32 4.76 5.72 0.83
CA VAL A 32 5.98 5.20 0.17
C VAL A 32 6.16 3.77 0.64
N TYR A 33 6.13 2.83 -0.30
CA TYR A 33 6.15 1.41 0.05
C TYR A 33 7.03 0.62 -0.91
N GLU A 34 7.45 -0.53 -0.44
CA GLU A 34 8.39 -1.41 -1.14
C GLU A 34 7.71 -2.72 -1.47
N ALA A 35 7.86 -3.18 -2.71
CA ALA A 35 7.39 -4.51 -3.11
C ALA A 35 8.32 -5.56 -2.51
N LEU A 36 7.74 -6.52 -1.78
CA LEU A 36 8.49 -7.62 -1.17
C LEU A 36 8.45 -8.89 -2.03
N TYR A 37 8.33 -8.70 -3.32
CA TYR A 37 8.36 -9.77 -4.31
C TYR A 37 9.19 -9.31 -5.50
N ALA A 38 9.70 -10.27 -6.28
CA ALA A 38 10.49 -9.94 -7.46
C ALA A 38 9.59 -9.39 -8.56
N ASN A 39 9.97 -8.24 -9.13
CA ASN A 39 9.30 -7.68 -10.29
C ASN A 39 10.31 -6.86 -11.08
N ASP A 40 10.02 -6.66 -12.38
CA ASP A 40 10.94 -6.00 -13.30
C ASP A 40 10.76 -4.49 -13.38
N MET A 41 9.77 -3.94 -12.68
CA MET A 41 9.42 -2.53 -12.84
C MET A 41 10.11 -1.65 -11.81
N SER A 42 9.82 -1.89 -10.53
CA SER A 42 10.41 -1.08 -9.47
C SER A 42 10.29 -1.80 -8.13
N LYS A 43 11.24 -1.52 -7.26
CA LYS A 43 11.21 -2.00 -5.88
C LYS A 43 10.36 -1.08 -5.01
N PHE A 44 10.45 0.23 -5.24
CA PHE A 44 9.77 1.25 -4.43
C PHE A 44 8.66 1.93 -5.24
N TRP A 45 7.56 2.21 -4.58
CA TRP A 45 6.37 2.79 -5.16
C TRP A 45 5.79 3.86 -4.26
N VAL A 46 5.03 4.79 -4.84
CA VAL A 46 4.24 5.74 -4.07
C VAL A 46 2.79 5.68 -4.54
N ARG A 47 1.88 5.94 -3.61
CA ARG A 47 0.44 5.98 -3.88
C ARG A 47 -0.20 6.96 -2.91
N PRO A 48 -1.18 7.79 -3.36
CA PRO A 48 -1.92 8.61 -2.41
C PRO A 48 -2.51 7.76 -1.28
N ALA A 49 -2.41 8.26 -0.06
CA ALA A 49 -2.90 7.52 1.11
C ALA A 49 -4.38 7.14 0.96
N SER A 50 -5.18 8.03 0.40
CA SER A 50 -6.61 7.76 0.16
C SER A 50 -6.83 6.56 -0.76
N MET A 51 -5.92 6.33 -1.72
CA MET A 51 -5.98 5.18 -2.62
C MET A 51 -5.36 3.93 -2.01
N PHE A 52 -4.38 4.09 -1.13
CA PHE A 52 -3.79 2.97 -0.42
C PHE A 52 -4.77 2.38 0.60
N GLU A 53 -5.55 3.24 1.23
CA GLU A 53 -6.50 2.87 2.28
C GLU A 53 -7.92 2.63 1.76
N ASP A 54 -8.13 2.65 0.44
CA ASP A 54 -9.46 2.41 -0.11
C ASP A 54 -9.84 0.93 -0.08
N THR A 55 -11.04 0.65 -0.55
CA THR A 55 -11.55 -0.72 -0.61
C THR A 55 -11.61 -1.19 -2.06
N ILE A 56 -11.57 -2.51 -2.22
CA ILE A 56 -11.82 -3.18 -3.49
C ILE A 56 -12.93 -4.20 -3.29
N GLU A 57 -13.52 -4.65 -4.38
CA GLU A 57 -14.53 -5.69 -4.34
C GLU A 57 -13.88 -7.03 -4.64
N LEU A 58 -14.08 -8.00 -3.74
CA LEU A 58 -13.52 -9.34 -3.87
C LEU A 58 -14.61 -10.35 -3.54
N ASN A 59 -14.96 -11.19 -4.51
CA ASN A 59 -16.01 -12.21 -4.36
C ASN A 59 -17.35 -11.61 -3.87
N GLY A 60 -17.69 -10.42 -4.38
CA GLY A 60 -18.93 -9.73 -4.04
C GLY A 60 -18.88 -8.96 -2.73
N GLU A 61 -17.76 -8.95 -2.03
CA GLU A 61 -17.60 -8.23 -0.76
C GLU A 61 -16.60 -7.09 -0.90
N LYS A 62 -16.83 -6.00 -0.17
CA LYS A 62 -15.87 -4.91 -0.09
C LYS A 62 -14.86 -5.24 0.99
N VAL A 63 -13.59 -5.23 0.61
CA VAL A 63 -12.47 -5.49 1.52
C VAL A 63 -11.42 -4.39 1.35
N PRO A 64 -10.59 -4.12 2.36
CA PRO A 64 -9.49 -3.19 2.20
C PRO A 64 -8.58 -3.64 1.07
N ARG A 65 -8.11 -2.70 0.24
CA ARG A 65 -7.16 -3.02 -0.82
C ARG A 65 -5.88 -3.63 -0.25
N PHE A 66 -5.40 -3.07 0.84
CA PHE A 66 -4.23 -3.57 1.57
C PHE A 66 -4.61 -3.84 3.02
N VAL A 67 -4.19 -4.98 3.54
CA VAL A 67 -4.45 -5.39 4.91
C VAL A 67 -3.14 -5.39 5.68
N PHE A 68 -3.14 -4.75 6.85
CA PHE A 68 -1.97 -4.74 7.73
C PHE A 68 -1.69 -6.16 8.23
N VAL A 69 -0.44 -6.60 8.14
CA VAL A 69 -0.03 -7.94 8.56
C VAL A 69 0.76 -7.88 9.86
N ARG A 70 1.80 -7.07 9.91
CA ARG A 70 2.67 -6.98 11.08
C ARG A 70 3.57 -5.77 11.04
N GLU A 71 4.05 -5.36 12.20
CA GLU A 71 5.10 -4.37 12.31
C GLU A 71 6.44 -4.97 11.91
N VAL A 72 7.38 -4.12 11.54
CA VAL A 72 8.72 -4.54 11.14
C VAL A 72 9.71 -4.18 12.23
#